data_64ae0bb0df4c38edc3c70e543988ccef
#
_entry.id   64ae0bb0df4c38edc3c70e543988ccef
#
_cell.length_a   1.000
_cell.length_b   1.000
_cell.length_c   1.000
_cell.angle_alpha   90.00
_cell.angle_beta   90.00
_cell.angle_gamma   90.00
#
_symmetry.space_group_name_H-M   'P 1'
#
loop_
_entity.id
_entity.type
_entity.pdbx_description
1 polymer ?
#
loop_
_entity_poly.entity_id
_entity_poly.type
_entity_poly.pdbx_seq_one_letter_code
_entity_poly.pdbx_strand_id
1 'polypeptide(L)'
;MSSASVNQQACDLTNKYRYKRFTTTLLFRDLRFAKGAAGSGDSFPSFDLVATNGDHLTNSVVFGDKPVLLVFGSMTCPMTASAAPSLLQLYDEFGDRVKFIMLYVREAHPGEHFTQAETMEEKLEYARALKEFYDIPWTVAADNVDGDLHRALDPKPNSAYLMKNDGTILFRSLWAADKDAIRQALDAAAAGRVPIRQQSTALFGPVVRAMGKVQEVMERGGPQAVRDLWRAGFPMALAGRVATLFSPLSPDQRGIAAVLTLATGTVVMIGVLGAWVMT
;
A
#
# COMPACT_ATOMS: atom_id res chain seq x y z
N MET A 1 -19.75 -21.67 -24.08
CA MET A 1 -19.18 -20.34 -23.82
C MET A 1 -17.70 -20.39 -24.19
N SER A 2 -17.28 -19.59 -25.15
CA SER A 2 -15.93 -19.61 -25.73
C SER A 2 -14.90 -19.11 -24.74
N SER A 3 -13.70 -19.72 -24.68
CA SER A 3 -12.55 -19.28 -23.87
C SER A 3 -12.17 -17.80 -24.07
N ALA A 4 -12.46 -17.25 -25.25
CA ALA A 4 -12.28 -15.84 -25.59
C ALA A 4 -13.23 -14.92 -24.78
N SER A 5 -14.47 -15.32 -24.52
CA SER A 5 -15.44 -14.52 -23.75
C SER A 5 -15.10 -14.48 -22.25
N VAL A 6 -14.53 -15.55 -21.72
CA VAL A 6 -14.07 -15.61 -20.31
C VAL A 6 -12.82 -14.75 -20.12
N ASN A 7 -11.89 -14.74 -21.09
CA ASN A 7 -10.70 -13.89 -21.05
C ASN A 7 -11.05 -12.39 -21.24
N GLN A 8 -12.03 -12.06 -22.09
CA GLN A 8 -12.49 -10.68 -22.28
C GLN A 8 -13.18 -10.15 -21.02
N GLN A 9 -14.04 -10.94 -20.37
CA GLN A 9 -14.69 -10.59 -19.11
C GLN A 9 -13.69 -10.47 -17.95
N ALA A 10 -12.68 -11.34 -17.89
CA ALA A 10 -11.61 -11.24 -16.91
C ALA A 10 -10.75 -9.98 -17.12
N CYS A 11 -10.47 -9.61 -18.38
CA CYS A 11 -9.74 -8.39 -18.73
C CYS A 11 -10.54 -7.13 -18.40
N ASP A 12 -11.85 -7.11 -18.65
CA ASP A 12 -12.75 -5.99 -18.30
C ASP A 12 -12.88 -5.80 -16.77
N LEU A 13 -12.89 -6.89 -16.01
CA LEU A 13 -12.98 -6.85 -14.55
C LEU A 13 -11.68 -6.33 -13.90
N THR A 14 -10.53 -6.54 -14.52
CA THR A 14 -9.24 -6.04 -14.03
C THR A 14 -8.95 -4.59 -14.39
N ASN A 15 -9.59 -4.06 -15.46
CA ASN A 15 -9.44 -2.67 -15.88
C ASN A 15 -10.33 -1.68 -15.11
N LYS A 16 -11.32 -2.17 -14.36
CA LYS A 16 -12.15 -1.28 -13.52
C LYS A 16 -11.35 -0.82 -12.30
N TYR A 17 -11.38 0.47 -12.02
CA TYR A 17 -10.74 1.03 -10.83
C TYR A 17 -11.24 0.33 -9.55
N ARG A 18 -12.54 0.19 -9.39
CA ARG A 18 -13.21 -0.54 -8.30
C ARG A 18 -13.45 -1.99 -8.71
N TYR A 19 -12.64 -2.90 -8.22
CA TYR A 19 -12.80 -4.34 -8.42
C TYR A 19 -13.45 -5.00 -7.21
N LYS A 20 -14.31 -5.99 -7.46
CA LYS A 20 -15.00 -6.72 -6.38
C LYS A 20 -14.19 -7.86 -5.77
N ARG A 21 -13.17 -8.33 -6.47
CA ARG A 21 -12.34 -9.49 -6.08
C ARG A 21 -10.86 -9.20 -6.30
N PHE A 22 -10.03 -9.55 -5.33
CA PHE A 22 -8.58 -9.53 -5.52
C PHE A 22 -8.13 -10.72 -6.38
N THR A 23 -7.23 -10.49 -7.33
CA THR A 23 -6.80 -11.48 -8.33
C THR A 23 -5.27 -11.52 -8.46
N THR A 24 -4.74 -12.62 -9.00
CA THR A 24 -3.31 -12.76 -9.31
C THR A 24 -2.81 -11.66 -10.27
N THR A 25 -3.62 -11.23 -11.23
CA THR A 25 -3.29 -10.11 -12.13
C THR A 25 -3.10 -8.80 -11.37
N LEU A 26 -3.98 -8.51 -10.40
CA LEU A 26 -3.84 -7.34 -9.53
C LEU A 26 -2.58 -7.42 -8.68
N LEU A 27 -2.31 -8.59 -8.09
CA LEU A 27 -1.08 -8.84 -7.32
C LEU A 27 0.17 -8.48 -8.12
N PHE A 28 0.34 -9.03 -9.31
CA PHE A 28 1.52 -8.75 -10.14
C PHE A 28 1.59 -7.31 -10.65
N ARG A 29 0.44 -6.68 -10.92
CA ARG A 29 0.37 -5.27 -11.30
C ARG A 29 0.85 -4.36 -10.18
N ASP A 30 0.56 -4.70 -8.94
CA ASP A 30 0.88 -3.89 -7.77
C ASP A 30 2.36 -3.99 -7.35
N LEU A 31 3.12 -4.96 -7.89
CA LEU A 31 4.54 -5.15 -7.56
C LEU A 31 5.50 -4.20 -8.30
N ARG A 32 5.04 -3.34 -9.19
CA ARG A 32 5.88 -2.39 -9.94
C ARG A 32 5.09 -1.18 -10.40
N PHE A 33 5.75 -0.06 -10.55
CA PHE A 33 5.15 1.10 -11.22
C PHE A 33 4.87 0.80 -12.69
N ALA A 34 3.78 1.36 -13.21
CA ALA A 34 3.48 1.33 -14.63
C ALA A 34 4.52 2.16 -15.42
N LYS A 35 4.77 1.76 -16.66
CA LYS A 35 5.63 2.54 -17.56
C LYS A 35 4.99 3.92 -17.82
N GLY A 36 5.75 5.00 -17.61
CA GLY A 36 5.25 6.37 -17.77
C GLY A 36 4.43 6.91 -16.61
N ALA A 37 4.32 6.17 -15.49
CA ALA A 37 3.73 6.70 -14.27
C ALA A 37 4.53 7.90 -13.74
N ALA A 38 3.83 8.94 -13.25
CA ALA A 38 4.43 10.15 -12.73
C ALA A 38 5.55 9.88 -11.73
N GLY A 39 6.68 10.54 -11.87
CA GLY A 39 7.90 10.33 -11.10
C GLY A 39 8.64 11.61 -10.77
N SER A 40 9.88 11.50 -10.29
CA SER A 40 10.68 12.66 -9.93
C SER A 40 10.91 13.59 -11.12
N GLY A 41 10.71 14.88 -10.90
CA GLY A 41 10.79 15.94 -11.90
C GLY A 41 9.44 16.26 -12.55
N ASP A 42 8.45 15.39 -12.47
CA ASP A 42 7.12 15.66 -12.99
C ASP A 42 6.32 16.57 -12.05
N SER A 43 5.40 17.35 -12.61
CA SER A 43 4.42 18.08 -11.81
C SER A 43 3.37 17.12 -11.25
N PHE A 44 3.02 17.31 -9.97
CA PHE A 44 1.95 16.55 -9.36
C PHE A 44 0.60 16.89 -10.02
N PRO A 45 -0.27 15.93 -10.31
CA PRO A 45 -1.57 16.18 -10.93
C PRO A 45 -2.40 17.18 -10.12
N SER A 46 -3.34 17.86 -10.78
CA SER A 46 -4.35 18.66 -10.10
C SER A 46 -5.33 17.75 -9.36
N PHE A 47 -5.79 18.17 -8.18
CA PHE A 47 -6.74 17.43 -7.37
C PHE A 47 -7.67 18.35 -6.57
N ASP A 48 -8.81 17.81 -6.21
CA ASP A 48 -9.72 18.33 -5.19
C ASP A 48 -10.17 17.14 -4.34
N LEU A 49 -9.64 17.06 -3.12
CA LEU A 49 -9.88 15.95 -2.19
C LEU A 49 -10.72 16.45 -1.02
N VAL A 50 -11.49 15.55 -0.42
CA VAL A 50 -12.24 15.85 0.79
C VAL A 50 -11.55 15.19 1.98
N ALA A 51 -11.13 15.99 2.94
CA ALA A 51 -10.54 15.50 4.19
C ALA A 51 -11.62 14.92 5.13
N THR A 52 -11.20 14.08 6.07
CA THR A 52 -12.12 13.44 7.04
C THR A 52 -12.86 14.41 7.94
N ASN A 53 -12.38 15.65 8.09
CA ASN A 53 -13.03 16.74 8.81
C ASN A 53 -13.94 17.61 7.92
N GLY A 54 -14.05 17.31 6.63
CA GLY A 54 -14.88 18.02 5.66
C GLY A 54 -14.16 19.12 4.88
N ASP A 55 -12.90 19.43 5.19
CA ASP A 55 -12.12 20.42 4.45
C ASP A 55 -11.81 19.95 3.02
N HIS A 56 -11.79 20.88 2.08
CA HIS A 56 -11.32 20.65 0.71
C HIS A 56 -9.82 20.88 0.60
N LEU A 57 -9.11 19.92 0.05
CA LEU A 57 -7.68 19.97 -0.23
C LEU A 57 -7.45 20.06 -1.74
N THR A 58 -7.04 21.22 -2.20
CA THR A 58 -6.61 21.46 -3.58
C THR A 58 -5.11 21.70 -3.64
N ASN A 59 -4.54 21.73 -4.85
CA ASN A 59 -3.11 22.05 -5.02
C ASN A 59 -2.73 23.37 -4.34
N SER A 60 -3.57 24.41 -4.43
CA SER A 60 -3.30 25.72 -3.82
C SER A 60 -3.37 25.73 -2.29
N VAL A 61 -4.13 24.81 -1.68
CA VAL A 61 -4.21 24.64 -0.22
C VAL A 61 -3.07 23.78 0.31
N VAL A 62 -2.66 22.78 -0.45
CA VAL A 62 -1.67 21.80 -0.02
C VAL A 62 -0.25 22.28 -0.23
N PHE A 63 0.05 22.85 -1.40
CA PHE A 63 1.38 23.36 -1.73
C PHE A 63 1.56 24.81 -1.29
N GLY A 64 2.82 25.26 -1.09
CA GLY A 64 3.15 26.64 -0.77
C GLY A 64 4.35 26.76 0.19
N ASP A 65 4.24 26.36 1.42
CA ASP A 65 5.23 26.61 2.47
C ASP A 65 6.19 25.46 2.74
N LYS A 66 5.70 24.21 2.74
CA LYS A 66 6.46 23.02 3.10
C LYS A 66 6.42 21.95 2.01
N PRO A 67 7.44 21.08 1.95
CA PRO A 67 7.32 19.83 1.20
C PRO A 67 6.15 18.99 1.71
N VAL A 68 5.59 18.15 0.84
CA VAL A 68 4.41 17.33 1.14
C VAL A 68 4.72 15.85 0.91
N LEU A 69 4.52 15.03 1.92
CA LEU A 69 4.48 13.56 1.79
C LEU A 69 3.03 13.12 1.69
N LEU A 70 2.64 12.59 0.53
CA LEU A 70 1.34 11.97 0.32
C LEU A 70 1.50 10.46 0.23
N VAL A 71 0.72 9.72 1.02
CA VAL A 71 0.77 8.26 1.12
C VAL A 71 -0.61 7.68 0.81
N PHE A 72 -0.67 6.66 -0.06
CA PHE A 72 -1.90 5.92 -0.30
C PHE A 72 -2.17 4.87 0.78
N GLY A 73 -3.43 4.68 1.12
CA GLY A 73 -3.84 3.66 2.08
C GLY A 73 -5.29 3.24 1.96
N SER A 74 -5.60 2.07 2.50
CA SER A 74 -6.96 1.57 2.71
C SER A 74 -7.01 0.58 3.88
N MET A 75 -8.20 0.31 4.41
CA MET A 75 -8.40 -0.56 5.58
C MET A 75 -7.98 -2.01 5.32
N THR A 76 -8.11 -2.48 4.09
CA THR A 76 -7.82 -3.86 3.71
C THR A 76 -6.46 -4.04 3.02
N CYS A 77 -5.52 -3.09 3.21
CA CYS A 77 -4.18 -3.18 2.65
C CYS A 77 -3.14 -3.59 3.71
N PRO A 78 -2.53 -4.81 3.61
CA PRO A 78 -1.46 -5.22 4.54
C PRO A 78 -0.25 -4.30 4.51
N MET A 79 0.04 -3.69 3.35
CA MET A 79 1.14 -2.74 3.23
C MET A 79 0.85 -1.44 4.00
N THR A 80 -0.41 -0.97 4.02
CA THR A 80 -0.84 0.16 4.86
C THR A 80 -0.65 -0.17 6.34
N ALA A 81 -1.11 -1.36 6.77
CA ALA A 81 -0.95 -1.82 8.14
C ALA A 81 0.52 -1.95 8.59
N SER A 82 1.40 -2.37 7.68
CA SER A 82 2.84 -2.46 7.93
C SER A 82 3.53 -1.09 7.93
N ALA A 83 3.06 -0.14 7.11
CA ALA A 83 3.64 1.20 7.01
C ALA A 83 3.26 2.11 8.20
N ALA A 84 2.06 1.94 8.78
CA ALA A 84 1.52 2.86 9.78
C ALA A 84 2.47 3.15 10.96
N PRO A 85 3.08 2.16 11.64
CA PRO A 85 4.02 2.45 12.74
C PRO A 85 5.25 3.23 12.30
N SER A 86 5.76 2.96 11.10
CA SER A 86 6.92 3.67 10.55
C SER A 86 6.58 5.10 10.16
N LEU A 87 5.38 5.31 9.61
CA LEU A 87 4.91 6.66 9.25
C LEU A 87 4.66 7.53 10.47
N LEU A 88 4.14 6.97 11.58
CA LEU A 88 4.03 7.68 12.85
C LEU A 88 5.39 8.17 13.34
N GLN A 89 6.41 7.29 13.35
CA GLN A 89 7.77 7.68 13.72
C GLN A 89 8.36 8.76 12.79
N LEU A 90 8.10 8.68 11.49
CA LEU A 90 8.54 9.70 10.55
C LEU A 90 7.79 11.02 10.74
N TYR A 91 6.52 10.97 11.12
CA TYR A 91 5.76 12.17 11.45
C TYR A 91 6.28 12.85 12.71
N ASP A 92 6.59 12.10 13.76
CA ASP A 92 7.20 12.64 14.98
C ASP A 92 8.53 13.34 14.69
N GLU A 93 9.29 12.88 13.69
CA GLU A 93 10.60 13.44 13.33
C GLU A 93 10.51 14.60 12.35
N PHE A 94 9.54 14.61 11.43
CA PHE A 94 9.50 15.53 10.28
C PHE A 94 8.23 16.38 10.19
N GLY A 95 7.18 16.13 10.98
CA GLY A 95 5.87 16.73 10.82
C GLY A 95 5.84 18.26 11.02
N ASP A 96 6.83 18.82 11.70
CA ASP A 96 7.06 20.27 11.80
C ASP A 96 7.60 20.90 10.50
N ARG A 97 8.32 20.13 9.68
CA ARG A 97 9.04 20.57 8.47
C ARG A 97 8.43 20.07 7.16
N VAL A 98 7.66 18.99 7.21
CA VAL A 98 7.01 18.36 6.05
C VAL A 98 5.53 18.16 6.37
N LYS A 99 4.66 18.50 5.44
CA LYS A 99 3.22 18.22 5.55
C LYS A 99 2.96 16.75 5.19
N PHE A 100 2.27 16.03 6.05
CA PHE A 100 1.87 14.64 5.80
C PHE A 100 0.40 14.57 5.41
N ILE A 101 0.07 13.79 4.39
CA ILE A 101 -1.29 13.51 3.94
C ILE A 101 -1.42 12.01 3.66
N MET A 102 -2.43 11.37 4.26
CA MET A 102 -2.87 10.03 3.87
C MET A 102 -4.03 10.17 2.90
N LEU A 103 -3.88 9.64 1.70
CA LEU A 103 -4.95 9.56 0.72
C LEU A 103 -5.64 8.20 0.82
N TYR A 104 -6.89 8.20 1.27
CA TYR A 104 -7.72 7.00 1.23
C TYR A 104 -8.12 6.68 -0.21
N VAL A 105 -7.67 5.55 -0.69
CA VAL A 105 -7.90 5.08 -2.06
C VAL A 105 -8.94 3.96 -2.07
N ARG A 106 -8.99 3.15 -3.12
CA ARG A 106 -9.85 1.95 -3.15
C ARG A 106 -9.32 0.88 -2.18
N GLU A 107 -10.20 -0.04 -1.78
CA GLU A 107 -9.80 -1.21 -1.00
C GLU A 107 -8.86 -2.12 -1.81
N ALA A 108 -7.72 -2.50 -1.17
CA ALA A 108 -6.76 -3.40 -1.80
C ALA A 108 -7.28 -4.85 -1.83
N HIS A 109 -7.95 -5.27 -0.77
CA HIS A 109 -8.54 -6.60 -0.64
C HIS A 109 -10.00 -6.46 -0.17
N PRO A 110 -10.92 -6.04 -1.06
CA PRO A 110 -12.33 -5.85 -0.69
C PRO A 110 -12.94 -7.16 -0.20
N GLY A 111 -13.78 -7.06 0.81
CA GLY A 111 -14.49 -8.18 1.39
C GLY A 111 -15.84 -7.77 1.92
N GLU A 112 -16.44 -8.61 2.77
CA GLU A 112 -17.79 -8.39 3.28
C GLU A 112 -17.88 -7.21 4.25
N HIS A 113 -16.78 -6.91 4.99
CA HIS A 113 -16.76 -5.85 5.99
C HIS A 113 -16.31 -4.49 5.42
N PHE A 114 -15.49 -4.51 4.38
CA PHE A 114 -15.01 -3.34 3.65
C PHE A 114 -15.10 -3.62 2.15
N THR A 115 -16.21 -3.20 1.56
CA THR A 115 -16.42 -3.27 0.11
C THR A 115 -15.68 -2.14 -0.58
N GLN A 116 -15.70 -2.10 -1.92
CA GLN A 116 -15.32 -0.88 -2.61
C GLN A 116 -16.41 0.16 -2.40
N ALA A 117 -16.05 1.31 -1.84
CA ALA A 117 -16.98 2.40 -1.61
C ALA A 117 -17.69 2.83 -2.91
N GLU A 118 -19.01 2.94 -2.86
CA GLU A 118 -19.83 3.36 -4.00
C GLU A 118 -20.21 4.83 -3.93
N THR A 119 -20.14 5.44 -2.73
CA THR A 119 -20.41 6.87 -2.51
C THR A 119 -19.22 7.54 -1.81
N MET A 120 -19.13 8.87 -1.91
CA MET A 120 -18.13 9.63 -1.17
C MET A 120 -18.35 9.58 0.34
N GLU A 121 -19.59 9.50 0.78
CA GLU A 121 -19.93 9.38 2.20
C GLU A 121 -19.37 8.10 2.80
N GLU A 122 -19.62 6.94 2.16
CA GLU A 122 -19.06 5.65 2.54
C GLU A 122 -17.53 5.67 2.51
N LYS A 123 -16.92 6.27 1.48
CA LYS A 123 -15.48 6.38 1.37
C LYS A 123 -14.85 7.22 2.47
N LEU A 124 -15.51 8.32 2.85
CA LEU A 124 -15.07 9.17 3.96
C LEU A 124 -15.28 8.47 5.32
N GLU A 125 -16.31 7.65 5.47
CA GLU A 125 -16.49 6.82 6.66
C GLU A 125 -15.31 5.84 6.82
N TYR A 126 -14.94 5.13 5.76
CA TYR A 126 -13.76 4.25 5.77
C TYR A 126 -12.45 5.02 6.02
N ALA A 127 -12.32 6.23 5.48
CA ALA A 127 -11.15 7.08 5.73
C ALA A 127 -11.07 7.54 7.19
N ARG A 128 -12.20 7.85 7.85
CA ARG A 128 -12.27 8.14 9.28
C ARG A 128 -11.92 6.91 10.11
N ALA A 129 -12.47 5.74 9.76
CA ALA A 129 -12.16 4.48 10.42
C ALA A 129 -10.66 4.14 10.32
N LEU A 130 -10.02 4.37 9.17
CA LEU A 130 -8.57 4.19 9.01
C LEU A 130 -7.78 5.16 9.88
N LYS A 131 -8.17 6.43 9.92
CA LYS A 131 -7.53 7.47 10.74
C LYS A 131 -7.57 7.10 12.22
N GLU A 132 -8.72 6.70 12.70
CA GLU A 132 -8.93 6.30 14.10
C GLU A 132 -8.18 5.00 14.43
N PHE A 133 -8.30 3.98 13.56
CA PHE A 133 -7.70 2.66 13.81
C PHE A 133 -6.18 2.68 13.93
N TYR A 134 -5.50 3.57 13.18
CA TYR A 134 -4.03 3.70 13.21
C TYR A 134 -3.56 4.93 13.98
N ASP A 135 -4.44 5.63 14.71
CA ASP A 135 -4.13 6.85 15.48
C ASP A 135 -3.37 7.90 14.64
N ILE A 136 -3.81 8.12 13.39
CA ILE A 136 -3.13 9.02 12.45
C ILE A 136 -3.32 10.48 12.85
N PRO A 137 -2.26 11.22 13.29
CA PRO A 137 -2.41 12.59 13.78
C PRO A 137 -2.51 13.63 12.65
N TRP A 138 -2.06 13.29 11.44
CA TRP A 138 -2.08 14.19 10.29
C TRP A 138 -3.37 14.08 9.49
N THR A 139 -3.45 14.87 8.40
CA THR A 139 -4.63 14.91 7.53
C THR A 139 -4.82 13.60 6.78
N VAL A 140 -6.01 13.04 6.88
CA VAL A 140 -6.49 11.95 6.04
C VAL A 140 -7.57 12.50 5.13
N ALA A 141 -7.44 12.31 3.83
CA ALA A 141 -8.40 12.74 2.81
C ALA A 141 -8.79 11.56 1.92
N ALA A 142 -9.93 11.63 1.29
CA ALA A 142 -10.39 10.64 0.33
C ALA A 142 -10.29 11.19 -1.09
N ASP A 143 -9.80 10.35 -2.02
CA ASP A 143 -9.98 10.56 -3.46
C ASP A 143 -11.45 10.33 -3.82
N ASN A 144 -11.90 10.79 -4.98
CA ASN A 144 -13.27 10.48 -5.41
C ASN A 144 -13.47 8.97 -5.61
N VAL A 145 -14.71 8.51 -5.74
CA VAL A 145 -15.02 7.08 -5.84
C VAL A 145 -14.42 6.44 -7.09
N ASP A 146 -14.16 7.19 -8.12
CA ASP A 146 -13.54 6.73 -9.37
C ASP A 146 -12.01 6.80 -9.33
N GLY A 147 -11.42 7.39 -8.27
CA GLY A 147 -10.00 7.41 -8.00
C GLY A 147 -9.20 8.23 -9.00
N ASP A 148 -9.65 9.43 -9.32
CA ASP A 148 -9.04 10.24 -10.37
C ASP A 148 -7.57 10.57 -10.08
N LEU A 149 -7.27 11.05 -8.88
CA LEU A 149 -5.89 11.32 -8.47
C LEU A 149 -5.07 10.03 -8.37
N HIS A 150 -5.63 8.99 -7.74
CA HIS A 150 -4.96 7.71 -7.59
C HIS A 150 -4.61 7.09 -8.95
N ARG A 151 -5.51 7.19 -9.93
CA ARG A 151 -5.27 6.71 -11.30
C ARG A 151 -4.24 7.54 -12.05
N ALA A 152 -4.25 8.87 -11.86
CA ALA A 152 -3.29 9.77 -12.48
C ALA A 152 -1.85 9.51 -12.00
N LEU A 153 -1.69 9.03 -10.76
CA LEU A 153 -0.40 8.74 -10.13
C LEU A 153 0.08 7.29 -10.27
N ASP A 154 -0.64 6.41 -10.92
CA ASP A 154 -0.50 4.95 -10.93
C ASP A 154 -1.13 4.29 -9.68
N PRO A 155 -2.29 3.62 -9.81
CA PRO A 155 -3.15 3.21 -8.71
C PRO A 155 -2.62 1.99 -7.94
N LYS A 156 -1.50 2.18 -7.23
CA LYS A 156 -0.92 1.21 -6.30
C LYS A 156 -1.56 1.31 -4.91
N PRO A 157 -1.67 0.22 -4.16
CA PRO A 157 -2.42 0.21 -2.90
C PRO A 157 -1.76 1.02 -1.76
N ASN A 158 -0.43 1.24 -1.82
CA ASN A 158 0.30 1.89 -0.71
C ASN A 158 1.56 2.61 -1.19
N SER A 159 1.50 3.36 -2.28
CA SER A 159 2.64 4.20 -2.71
C SER A 159 2.76 5.46 -1.87
N ALA A 160 3.96 6.02 -1.86
CA ALA A 160 4.25 7.32 -1.28
C ALA A 160 4.87 8.24 -2.33
N TYR A 161 4.47 9.52 -2.31
CA TYR A 161 5.00 10.58 -3.14
C TYR A 161 5.44 11.74 -2.26
N LEU A 162 6.69 12.18 -2.41
CA LEU A 162 7.21 13.37 -1.75
C LEU A 162 7.33 14.48 -2.80
N MET A 163 6.64 15.58 -2.56
CA MET A 163 6.62 16.75 -3.43
C MET A 163 7.32 17.93 -2.76
N LYS A 164 7.93 18.76 -3.59
CA LYS A 164 8.39 20.07 -3.21
C LYS A 164 7.17 21.00 -2.97
N ASN A 165 7.39 22.13 -2.32
CA ASN A 165 6.36 23.11 -2.04
C ASN A 165 5.68 23.73 -3.28
N ASP A 166 6.24 23.58 -4.48
CA ASP A 166 5.63 23.98 -5.76
C ASP A 166 4.85 22.84 -6.47
N GLY A 167 4.77 21.67 -5.85
CA GLY A 167 4.11 20.49 -6.41
C GLY A 167 4.97 19.64 -7.33
N THR A 168 6.27 19.93 -7.50
CA THR A 168 7.18 19.05 -8.23
C THR A 168 7.46 17.78 -7.41
N ILE A 169 7.31 16.60 -8.01
CA ILE A 169 7.63 15.32 -7.38
C ILE A 169 9.14 15.22 -7.21
N LEU A 170 9.60 15.07 -5.97
CA LEU A 170 11.02 14.87 -5.62
C LEU A 170 11.38 13.40 -5.50
N PHE A 171 10.45 12.59 -5.00
CA PHE A 171 10.67 11.17 -4.74
C PHE A 171 9.35 10.41 -4.78
N ARG A 172 9.40 9.14 -5.21
CA ARG A 172 8.30 8.19 -5.04
C ARG A 172 8.77 6.86 -4.49
N SER A 173 7.93 6.20 -3.70
CA SER A 173 8.15 4.83 -3.24
C SER A 173 6.97 3.95 -3.64
N LEU A 174 7.27 2.75 -4.12
CA LEU A 174 6.25 1.75 -4.43
C LEU A 174 5.47 1.35 -3.17
N TRP A 175 6.18 1.30 -2.03
CA TRP A 175 5.61 0.97 -0.73
C TRP A 175 5.97 2.02 0.31
N ALA A 176 4.96 2.56 0.98
CA ALA A 176 5.17 3.46 2.12
C ALA A 176 5.81 2.76 3.33
N ALA A 177 5.84 1.42 3.33
CA ALA A 177 6.58 0.61 4.30
C ALA A 177 8.10 0.60 4.08
N ASP A 178 8.63 1.21 3.00
CA ASP A 178 10.08 1.40 2.81
C ASP A 178 10.57 2.63 3.60
N LYS A 179 10.57 2.48 4.93
CA LYS A 179 10.89 3.55 5.89
C LYS A 179 12.21 4.23 5.59
N ASP A 180 13.25 3.46 5.30
CA ASP A 180 14.61 3.99 5.16
C ASP A 180 14.76 4.88 3.93
N ALA A 181 14.15 4.46 2.79
CA ALA A 181 14.15 5.26 1.58
C ALA A 181 13.32 6.55 1.75
N ILE A 182 12.17 6.46 2.43
CA ILE A 182 11.32 7.62 2.70
C ILE A 182 12.03 8.57 3.67
N ARG A 183 12.66 8.08 4.75
CA ARG A 183 13.42 8.90 5.69
C ARG A 183 14.51 9.70 4.98
N GLN A 184 15.32 9.03 4.14
CA GLN A 184 16.39 9.71 3.39
C GLN A 184 15.83 10.80 2.45
N ALA A 185 14.68 10.55 1.85
CA ALA A 185 14.02 11.55 1.00
C ALA A 185 13.48 12.73 1.81
N LEU A 186 12.88 12.47 2.98
CA LEU A 186 12.40 13.49 3.91
C LEU A 186 13.53 14.35 4.46
N ASP A 187 14.66 13.75 4.86
CA ASP A 187 15.86 14.48 5.29
C ASP A 187 16.34 15.48 4.25
N ALA A 188 16.39 15.06 2.99
CA ALA A 188 16.82 15.93 1.90
C ALA A 188 15.81 17.07 1.67
N ALA A 189 14.52 16.74 1.57
CA ALA A 189 13.47 17.72 1.30
C ALA A 189 13.30 18.73 2.44
N ALA A 190 13.35 18.29 3.70
CA ALA A 190 13.29 19.15 4.87
C ALA A 190 14.47 20.12 4.96
N ALA A 191 15.61 19.77 4.35
CA ALA A 191 16.79 20.63 4.22
C ALA A 191 16.80 21.44 2.90
N GLY A 192 15.69 21.48 2.14
CA GLY A 192 15.58 22.20 0.87
C GLY A 192 16.37 21.60 -0.28
N ARG A 193 16.81 20.33 -0.16
CA ARG A 193 17.62 19.60 -1.15
C ARG A 193 16.78 18.59 -1.92
N VAL A 194 17.20 18.28 -3.14
CA VAL A 194 16.64 17.16 -3.91
C VAL A 194 17.23 15.85 -3.37
N PRO A 195 16.41 14.82 -3.11
CA PRO A 195 16.90 13.50 -2.71
C PRO A 195 17.83 12.89 -3.76
N ILE A 196 18.94 12.29 -3.31
CA ILE A 196 19.87 11.58 -4.21
C ILE A 196 19.15 10.38 -4.85
N ARG A 197 18.45 9.61 -4.05
CA ARG A 197 17.57 8.54 -4.53
C ARG A 197 16.18 9.13 -4.77
N GLN A 198 15.75 9.14 -6.01
CA GLN A 198 14.47 9.76 -6.40
C GLN A 198 13.32 8.75 -6.51
N GLN A 199 13.63 7.45 -6.40
CA GLN A 199 12.61 6.40 -6.43
C GLN A 199 13.04 5.19 -5.61
N SER A 200 12.08 4.57 -4.90
CA SER A 200 12.22 3.23 -4.35
C SER A 200 11.22 2.25 -4.95
N THR A 201 11.73 1.11 -5.38
CA THR A 201 10.95 -0.06 -5.85
C THR A 201 11.31 -1.30 -5.04
N ALA A 202 11.78 -1.12 -3.80
CA ALA A 202 12.13 -2.23 -2.92
C ALA A 202 10.91 -3.11 -2.67
N LEU A 203 11.01 -4.38 -3.04
CA LEU A 203 9.93 -5.35 -2.86
C LEU A 203 10.16 -6.21 -1.63
N PHE A 204 11.34 -6.81 -1.52
CA PHE A 204 11.58 -7.91 -0.58
C PHE A 204 11.40 -7.46 0.88
N GLY A 205 12.09 -6.41 1.32
CA GLY A 205 12.01 -5.94 2.70
C GLY A 205 10.60 -5.53 3.15
N PRO A 206 9.93 -4.57 2.44
CA PRO A 206 8.58 -4.14 2.78
C PRO A 206 7.55 -5.28 2.75
N VAL A 207 7.57 -6.13 1.70
CA VAL A 207 6.61 -7.24 1.55
C VAL A 207 6.80 -8.30 2.63
N VAL A 208 8.04 -8.68 2.95
CA VAL A 208 8.33 -9.67 4.01
C VAL A 208 7.83 -9.19 5.37
N ARG A 209 8.07 -7.92 5.73
CA ARG A 209 7.55 -7.34 6.97
C ARG A 209 6.02 -7.33 7.00
N ALA A 210 5.39 -6.97 5.89
CA ALA A 210 3.92 -6.95 5.79
C ALA A 210 3.27 -8.33 5.99
N MET A 211 4.01 -9.45 5.79
CA MET A 211 3.47 -10.80 6.05
C MET A 211 2.98 -10.98 7.49
N GLY A 212 3.59 -10.28 8.46
CA GLY A 212 3.12 -10.28 9.84
C GLY A 212 1.77 -9.61 10.08
N LYS A 213 1.26 -8.86 9.09
CA LYS A 213 -0.04 -8.18 9.13
C LYS A 213 -1.11 -8.81 8.21
N VAL A 214 -0.71 -9.68 7.31
CA VAL A 214 -1.60 -10.24 6.27
C VAL A 214 -2.84 -10.89 6.88
N GLN A 215 -2.68 -11.81 7.84
CA GLN A 215 -3.82 -12.54 8.39
C GLN A 215 -4.84 -11.60 9.05
N GLU A 216 -4.38 -10.71 9.92
CA GLU A 216 -5.19 -9.72 10.62
C GLU A 216 -5.98 -8.84 9.64
N VAL A 217 -5.31 -8.33 8.61
CA VAL A 217 -5.92 -7.42 7.63
C VAL A 217 -6.93 -8.15 6.73
N MET A 218 -6.64 -9.40 6.32
CA MET A 218 -7.59 -10.19 5.54
C MET A 218 -8.85 -10.52 6.34
N GLU A 219 -8.70 -10.89 7.61
CA GLU A 219 -9.83 -11.15 8.51
C GLU A 219 -10.67 -9.89 8.74
N ARG A 220 -10.03 -8.71 8.85
CA ARG A 220 -10.71 -7.41 8.91
C ARG A 220 -11.53 -7.15 7.63
N GLY A 221 -11.01 -7.48 6.47
CA GLY A 221 -11.74 -7.37 5.20
C GLY A 221 -12.94 -8.32 5.12
N GLY A 222 -12.86 -9.47 5.75
CA GLY A 222 -13.89 -10.49 5.77
C GLY A 222 -13.50 -11.77 5.03
N PRO A 223 -14.36 -12.82 5.11
CA PRO A 223 -14.09 -14.13 4.53
C PRO A 223 -13.75 -14.13 3.04
N GLN A 224 -14.32 -13.19 2.26
CA GLN A 224 -13.99 -13.05 0.83
C GLN A 224 -12.53 -12.62 0.64
N ALA A 225 -12.06 -11.62 1.39
CA ALA A 225 -10.69 -11.15 1.29
C ALA A 225 -9.68 -12.28 1.59
N VAL A 226 -9.96 -13.08 2.61
CA VAL A 226 -9.18 -14.28 2.94
C VAL A 226 -9.16 -15.27 1.78
N ARG A 227 -10.34 -15.66 1.25
CA ARG A 227 -10.44 -16.61 0.14
C ARG A 227 -9.74 -16.12 -1.12
N ASP A 228 -9.85 -14.84 -1.42
CA ASP A 228 -9.25 -14.23 -2.60
C ASP A 228 -7.73 -14.22 -2.51
N LEU A 229 -7.17 -13.91 -1.34
CA LEU A 229 -5.72 -13.97 -1.15
C LEU A 229 -5.18 -15.41 -1.28
N TRP A 230 -5.86 -16.42 -0.71
CA TRP A 230 -5.47 -17.82 -0.89
C TRP A 230 -5.46 -18.26 -2.35
N ARG A 231 -6.37 -17.73 -3.19
CA ARG A 231 -6.44 -18.03 -4.63
C ARG A 231 -5.43 -17.25 -5.45
N ALA A 232 -5.26 -15.97 -5.14
CA ALA A 232 -4.46 -15.05 -5.95
C ALA A 232 -2.98 -15.06 -5.57
N GLY A 233 -2.64 -15.29 -4.30
CA GLY A 233 -1.32 -15.16 -3.73
C GLY A 233 -1.04 -16.20 -2.65
N PHE A 234 -1.21 -17.50 -2.96
CA PHE A 234 -1.01 -18.63 -2.03
C PHE A 234 0.25 -18.50 -1.15
N PRO A 235 1.45 -18.17 -1.69
CA PRO A 235 2.64 -18.05 -0.85
C PRO A 235 2.54 -16.94 0.21
N MET A 236 1.88 -15.84 -0.12
CA MET A 236 1.65 -14.72 0.81
C MET A 236 0.60 -15.09 1.86
N ALA A 237 -0.47 -15.76 1.46
CA ALA A 237 -1.49 -16.26 2.38
C ALA A 237 -0.89 -17.26 3.38
N LEU A 238 -0.06 -18.19 2.89
CA LEU A 238 0.64 -19.17 3.73
C LEU A 238 1.62 -18.47 4.68
N ALA A 239 2.44 -17.54 4.19
CA ALA A 239 3.36 -16.78 5.04
C ALA A 239 2.62 -15.99 6.11
N GLY A 240 1.51 -15.31 5.76
CA GLY A 240 0.65 -14.62 6.72
C GLY A 240 0.08 -15.56 7.79
N ARG A 241 -0.34 -16.77 7.40
CA ARG A 241 -0.84 -17.78 8.33
C ARG A 241 0.26 -18.29 9.26
N VAL A 242 1.46 -18.59 8.73
CA VAL A 242 2.61 -19.01 9.54
C VAL A 242 3.06 -17.90 10.48
N ALA A 243 2.98 -16.63 10.08
CA ALA A 243 3.33 -15.49 10.92
C ALA A 243 2.51 -15.43 12.23
N THR A 244 1.28 -15.95 12.25
CA THR A 244 0.46 -15.99 13.47
C THR A 244 1.03 -16.91 14.55
N LEU A 245 1.87 -17.89 14.19
CA LEU A 245 2.54 -18.78 15.14
C LEU A 245 3.63 -18.05 15.97
N PHE A 246 4.07 -16.89 15.49
CA PHE A 246 5.08 -16.06 16.13
C PHE A 246 4.46 -14.87 16.89
N SER A 247 3.27 -15.05 17.47
CA SER A 247 2.52 -14.00 18.15
C SER A 247 3.29 -13.18 19.20
N PRO A 248 4.30 -13.70 19.93
CA PRO A 248 5.09 -12.89 20.89
C PRO A 248 6.02 -11.87 20.23
N LEU A 249 6.34 -12.03 18.93
CA LEU A 249 7.20 -11.11 18.20
C LEU A 249 6.41 -9.88 17.70
N SER A 250 7.13 -8.77 17.40
CA SER A 250 6.53 -7.64 16.70
C SER A 250 6.03 -8.04 15.30
N PRO A 251 5.03 -7.36 14.72
CA PRO A 251 4.48 -7.73 13.40
C PRO A 251 5.55 -7.88 12.31
N ASP A 252 6.52 -6.95 12.25
CA ASP A 252 7.61 -7.01 11.28
C ASP A 252 8.49 -8.26 11.47
N GLN A 253 8.80 -8.59 12.73
CA GLN A 253 9.57 -9.79 13.08
C GLN A 253 8.79 -11.08 12.78
N ARG A 254 7.46 -11.09 12.97
CA ARG A 254 6.60 -12.23 12.61
C ARG A 254 6.69 -12.54 11.11
N GLY A 255 6.63 -11.50 10.27
CA GLY A 255 6.75 -11.65 8.82
C GLY A 255 8.10 -12.25 8.42
N ILE A 256 9.19 -11.74 9.00
CA ILE A 256 10.53 -12.28 8.76
C ILE A 256 10.64 -13.74 9.23
N ALA A 257 10.20 -14.04 10.45
CA ALA A 257 10.23 -15.39 11.00
C ALA A 257 9.43 -16.39 10.15
N ALA A 258 8.24 -16.00 9.68
CA ALA A 258 7.41 -16.83 8.82
C ALA A 258 8.09 -17.17 7.48
N VAL A 259 8.67 -16.16 6.83
CA VAL A 259 9.35 -16.36 5.54
C VAL A 259 10.59 -17.23 5.70
N LEU A 260 11.39 -17.02 6.76
CA LEU A 260 12.55 -17.86 7.07
C LEU A 260 12.14 -19.30 7.36
N THR A 261 11.08 -19.52 8.13
CA THR A 261 10.56 -20.88 8.44
C THR A 261 10.11 -21.61 7.17
N LEU A 262 9.41 -20.93 6.27
CA LEU A 262 8.98 -21.53 5.01
C LEU A 262 10.17 -21.83 4.09
N ALA A 263 11.15 -20.94 4.01
CA ALA A 263 12.35 -21.14 3.20
C ALA A 263 13.17 -22.34 3.70
N THR A 264 13.43 -22.43 5.01
CA THR A 264 14.17 -23.56 5.61
C THR A 264 13.41 -24.88 5.47
N GLY A 265 12.10 -24.90 5.72
CA GLY A 265 11.26 -26.08 5.54
C GLY A 265 11.29 -26.60 4.09
N THR A 266 11.28 -25.71 3.11
CA THR A 266 11.39 -26.07 1.69
C THR A 266 12.75 -26.71 1.38
N VAL A 267 13.86 -26.13 1.88
CA VAL A 267 15.22 -26.66 1.68
C VAL A 267 15.36 -28.06 2.28
N VAL A 268 14.86 -28.26 3.52
CA VAL A 268 14.88 -29.58 4.17
C VAL A 268 14.08 -30.61 3.37
N MET A 269 12.89 -30.27 2.90
CA MET A 269 12.04 -31.16 2.12
C MET A 269 12.69 -31.56 0.79
N ILE A 270 13.32 -30.62 0.07
CA ILE A 270 14.05 -30.91 -1.17
C ILE A 270 15.24 -31.81 -0.88
N GLY A 271 15.99 -31.57 0.20
CA GLY A 271 17.13 -32.41 0.60
C GLY A 271 16.72 -33.87 0.92
N VAL A 272 15.62 -34.05 1.67
CA VAL A 272 15.08 -35.38 1.99
C VAL A 272 14.59 -36.12 0.73
N LEU A 273 13.84 -35.44 -0.15
CA LEU A 273 13.37 -36.03 -1.40
C LEU A 273 14.54 -36.37 -2.34
N GLY A 274 15.56 -35.51 -2.43
CA GLY A 274 16.76 -35.77 -3.23
C GLY A 274 17.56 -36.96 -2.72
N ALA A 275 17.70 -37.14 -1.40
CA ALA A 275 18.34 -38.32 -0.80
C ALA A 275 17.55 -39.63 -1.07
N TRP A 276 16.21 -39.54 -1.07
CA TRP A 276 15.33 -40.69 -1.31
C TRP A 276 15.32 -41.14 -2.77
N VAL A 277 15.55 -40.23 -3.73
CA VAL A 277 15.66 -40.57 -5.17
C VAL A 277 17.01 -41.18 -5.51
N MET A 278 18.05 -40.95 -4.70
CA MET A 278 19.41 -41.46 -4.92
C MET A 278 19.67 -42.82 -4.21
N THR A 279 18.72 -43.32 -3.41
CA THR A 279 18.72 -44.64 -2.81
C THR A 279 17.78 -45.58 -3.55
#